data_dfaaefba27f9a01ed863598f39b9633e
#
_entry.id   dfaaefba27f9a01ed863598f39b9633e
#
_cell.length_a   1.000
_cell.length_b   1.000
_cell.length_c   1.000
_cell.angle_alpha   90.00
_cell.angle_beta   90.00
_cell.angle_gamma   90.00
#
_symmetry.space_group_name_H-M   'P 1'
#
loop_
_entity.id
_entity.type
_entity.pdbx_description
1 polymer ?
#
loop_
_entity_poly.entity_id
_entity_poly.type
_entity_poly.pdbx_seq_one_letter_code
_entity_poly.pdbx_strand_id
1 'polypeptide(L)'
;MRQNVSGLPDYIKQELSEPVPEDVSRFVQSLVKQGNPLAVIFYGSGLRGGIQDDTLLDFYIVLNRQADWPRSFLARSGNAILPPNVEYHEIPVAGHILRAKIAFVTLAQLRHQTGFSTLDTTVWARFSQPVRLVWVRDKQAVSAVCTCIARAVVTASRWAAFMGPVHGGDALSFWKALYQKTYQTELRVEKASRGAGIVETYPRRYAELLVPCWEAAGVKFTQAGEGLSPCFSAQERHKLEQKWRLRTAFGKPLNIARLIKAAFTFTGGARYAAWKIERHSGIKVPLTPFMEKHPLICGVPLLIRLWQKGAFQRNVRS
;
A
#
# COMPACT_ATOMS: atom_id res chain seq x y z
N MET A 1 -21.04 -7.76 17.53
CA MET A 1 -20.52 -9.05 18.06
C MET A 1 -19.78 -9.75 16.92
N ARG A 2 -18.43 -9.76 16.89
CA ARG A 2 -17.70 -10.64 15.96
C ARG A 2 -17.73 -12.05 16.53
N GLN A 3 -18.13 -13.01 15.72
CA GLN A 3 -18.08 -14.43 16.07
C GLN A 3 -16.62 -14.82 16.38
N ASN A 4 -16.43 -15.75 17.31
CA ASN A 4 -15.13 -16.35 17.63
C ASN A 4 -14.52 -16.90 16.33
N VAL A 5 -13.52 -16.21 15.79
CA VAL A 5 -12.88 -16.58 14.51
C VAL A 5 -11.83 -17.64 14.82
N SER A 6 -12.04 -18.82 14.29
CA SER A 6 -11.21 -20.00 14.55
C SER A 6 -9.88 -19.99 13.77
N GLY A 7 -9.09 -18.91 13.87
CA GLY A 7 -7.73 -18.85 13.34
C GLY A 7 -7.44 -17.63 12.47
N LEU A 8 -6.15 -17.39 12.22
CA LEU A 8 -5.65 -16.25 11.42
C LEU A 8 -6.24 -16.16 10.00
N PRO A 9 -6.37 -17.26 9.22
CA PRO A 9 -6.96 -17.20 7.88
C PRO A 9 -8.41 -16.71 7.88
N ASP A 10 -9.21 -17.16 8.83
CA ASP A 10 -10.62 -16.78 8.93
C ASP A 10 -10.77 -15.32 9.35
N TYR A 11 -9.92 -14.85 10.27
CA TYR A 11 -9.87 -13.43 10.64
C TYR A 11 -9.61 -12.55 9.42
N ILE A 12 -8.57 -12.88 8.64
CA ILE A 12 -8.21 -12.12 7.44
C ILE A 12 -9.32 -12.19 6.38
N LYS A 13 -9.94 -13.36 6.19
CA LYS A 13 -11.06 -13.52 5.25
C LYS A 13 -12.25 -12.66 5.66
N GLN A 14 -12.60 -12.63 6.94
CA GLN A 14 -13.66 -11.78 7.47
C GLN A 14 -13.34 -10.30 7.26
N GLU A 15 -12.12 -9.86 7.59
CA GLU A 15 -11.67 -8.48 7.39
C GLU A 15 -11.76 -8.07 5.91
N LEU A 16 -11.32 -8.92 4.99
CA LEU A 16 -11.35 -8.67 3.55
C LEU A 16 -12.77 -8.54 3.00
N SER A 17 -13.75 -9.21 3.62
CA SER A 17 -15.15 -9.20 3.20
C SER A 17 -16.00 -8.10 3.85
N GLU A 18 -15.43 -7.29 4.76
CA GLU A 18 -16.17 -6.16 5.33
C GLU A 18 -16.62 -5.19 4.22
N PRO A 19 -17.82 -4.62 4.32
CA PRO A 19 -18.38 -3.78 3.28
C PRO A 19 -17.57 -2.51 3.05
N VAL A 20 -17.62 -2.02 1.81
CA VAL A 20 -17.10 -0.72 1.41
C VAL A 20 -18.25 0.20 1.00
N PRO A 21 -18.08 1.52 0.97
CA PRO A 21 -19.09 2.45 0.45
C PRO A 21 -19.52 2.07 -0.96
N GLU A 22 -20.80 2.26 -1.28
CA GLU A 22 -21.39 1.88 -2.56
C GLU A 22 -20.68 2.54 -3.75
N ASP A 23 -20.29 3.80 -3.60
CA ASP A 23 -19.56 4.54 -4.64
C ASP A 23 -18.21 3.90 -4.97
N VAL A 24 -17.51 3.34 -3.98
CA VAL A 24 -16.28 2.56 -4.21
C VAL A 24 -16.59 1.31 -5.02
N SER A 25 -17.67 0.63 -4.70
CA SER A 25 -18.09 -0.57 -5.43
C SER A 25 -18.46 -0.24 -6.88
N ARG A 26 -19.21 0.83 -7.12
CA ARG A 26 -19.56 1.33 -8.46
C ARG A 26 -18.33 1.74 -9.26
N PHE A 27 -17.40 2.47 -8.63
CA PHE A 27 -16.11 2.82 -9.23
C PHE A 27 -15.37 1.58 -9.71
N VAL A 28 -15.22 0.58 -8.83
CA VAL A 28 -14.50 -0.66 -9.15
C VAL A 28 -15.22 -1.48 -10.23
N GLN A 29 -16.56 -1.55 -10.22
CA GLN A 29 -17.33 -2.22 -11.27
C GLN A 29 -17.10 -1.59 -12.66
N SER A 30 -16.99 -0.27 -12.73
CA SER A 30 -16.63 0.42 -13.98
C SER A 30 -15.17 0.15 -14.38
N LEU A 31 -14.27 0.12 -13.43
CA LEU A 31 -12.86 -0.09 -13.65
C LEU A 31 -12.54 -1.49 -14.21
N VAL A 32 -13.12 -2.54 -13.63
CA VAL A 32 -12.83 -3.93 -14.02
C VAL A 32 -13.28 -4.29 -15.44
N LYS A 33 -14.18 -3.51 -16.03
CA LYS A 33 -14.60 -3.67 -17.44
C LYS A 33 -13.47 -3.38 -18.44
N GLN A 34 -12.40 -2.71 -18.00
CA GLN A 34 -11.25 -2.36 -18.84
C GLN A 34 -10.26 -3.51 -19.06
N GLY A 35 -10.37 -4.60 -18.31
CA GLY A 35 -9.43 -5.72 -18.39
C GLY A 35 -9.99 -7.00 -17.77
N ASN A 36 -9.12 -7.96 -17.49
CA ASN A 36 -9.49 -9.24 -16.87
C ASN A 36 -8.72 -9.49 -15.58
N PRO A 37 -8.98 -8.69 -14.51
CA PRO A 37 -8.30 -8.87 -13.24
C PRO A 37 -8.71 -10.14 -12.51
N LEU A 38 -7.90 -10.58 -11.53
CA LEU A 38 -8.28 -11.60 -10.54
C LEU A 38 -9.04 -10.98 -9.38
N ALA A 39 -8.59 -9.81 -8.93
CA ALA A 39 -9.13 -9.15 -7.76
C ALA A 39 -8.79 -7.67 -7.73
N VAL A 40 -9.58 -6.88 -6.99
CA VAL A 40 -9.33 -5.48 -6.67
C VAL A 40 -9.33 -5.32 -5.15
N ILE A 41 -8.21 -4.83 -4.62
CA ILE A 41 -7.99 -4.60 -3.18
C ILE A 41 -8.01 -3.10 -2.93
N PHE A 42 -8.88 -2.66 -2.04
CA PHE A 42 -8.96 -1.27 -1.55
C PHE A 42 -8.17 -1.12 -0.25
N TYR A 43 -7.41 -0.04 -0.13
CA TYR A 43 -6.57 0.22 1.04
C TYR A 43 -6.34 1.73 1.24
N GLY A 44 -5.60 2.09 2.25
CA GLY A 44 -5.11 3.45 2.42
C GLY A 44 -6.00 4.36 3.24
N SER A 45 -5.86 5.68 3.04
CA SER A 45 -6.55 6.70 3.85
C SER A 45 -8.05 6.73 3.62
N GLY A 46 -8.52 6.48 2.41
CA GLY A 46 -9.95 6.42 2.10
C GLY A 46 -10.69 5.31 2.86
N LEU A 47 -9.99 4.21 3.19
CA LEU A 47 -10.56 3.15 4.03
C LEU A 47 -10.64 3.55 5.51
N ARG A 48 -9.71 4.37 5.99
CA ARG A 48 -9.61 4.75 7.41
C ARG A 48 -10.46 5.97 7.78
N GLY A 49 -10.46 6.99 6.92
CA GLY A 49 -11.06 8.29 7.22
C GLY A 49 -12.37 8.58 6.50
N GLY A 50 -12.91 7.59 5.77
CA GLY A 50 -14.07 7.80 4.91
C GLY A 50 -13.73 8.51 3.61
N ILE A 51 -14.74 8.65 2.74
CA ILE A 51 -14.61 9.28 1.42
C ILE A 51 -15.17 10.70 1.49
N GLN A 52 -14.33 11.66 1.23
CA GLN A 52 -14.68 13.07 1.04
C GLN A 52 -14.44 13.43 -0.43
N ASP A 53 -14.98 14.55 -0.91
CA ASP A 53 -14.90 14.98 -2.32
C ASP A 53 -13.47 15.00 -2.89
N ASP A 54 -12.49 15.28 -2.04
CA ASP A 54 -11.07 15.34 -2.40
C ASP A 54 -10.28 14.06 -2.04
N THR A 55 -10.95 12.99 -1.65
CA THR A 55 -10.27 11.76 -1.26
C THR A 55 -9.70 11.07 -2.50
N LEU A 56 -8.38 10.82 -2.47
CA LEU A 56 -7.75 9.93 -3.44
C LEU A 56 -7.86 8.49 -2.94
N LEU A 57 -8.60 7.68 -3.68
CA LEU A 57 -8.76 6.25 -3.38
C LEU A 57 -7.51 5.49 -3.82
N ASP A 58 -7.10 4.53 -3.02
CA ASP A 58 -5.94 3.68 -3.32
C ASP A 58 -6.36 2.24 -3.57
N PHE A 59 -6.05 1.70 -4.75
CA PHE A 59 -6.35 0.32 -5.12
C PHE A 59 -5.12 -0.44 -5.57
N TYR A 60 -5.15 -1.77 -5.35
CA TYR A 60 -4.33 -2.73 -6.07
C TYR A 60 -5.22 -3.60 -6.95
N ILE A 61 -4.89 -3.68 -8.22
CA ILE A 61 -5.43 -4.68 -9.14
C ILE A 61 -4.46 -5.84 -9.21
N VAL A 62 -4.97 -7.02 -8.88
CA VAL A 62 -4.24 -8.28 -8.99
C VAL A 62 -4.58 -8.93 -10.31
N LEU A 63 -3.58 -9.23 -11.13
CA LEU A 63 -3.70 -9.87 -12.43
C LEU A 63 -3.19 -11.30 -12.37
N ASN A 64 -3.65 -12.17 -13.28
CA ASN A 64 -3.01 -13.46 -13.48
C ASN A 64 -1.72 -13.28 -14.31
N ARG A 65 -1.81 -12.56 -15.43
CA ARG A 65 -0.71 -12.21 -16.33
C ARG A 65 -0.70 -10.72 -16.62
N GLN A 66 0.45 -10.17 -16.99
CA GLN A 66 0.56 -8.74 -17.37
C GLN A 66 -0.33 -8.37 -18.56
N ALA A 67 -0.64 -9.34 -19.44
CA ALA A 67 -1.50 -9.14 -20.59
C ALA A 67 -2.99 -9.00 -20.26
N ASP A 68 -3.40 -9.36 -19.05
CA ASP A 68 -4.81 -9.30 -18.61
C ASP A 68 -5.29 -7.86 -18.37
N TRP A 69 -4.41 -6.88 -18.55
CA TRP A 69 -4.73 -5.45 -18.53
C TRP A 69 -4.18 -4.74 -19.76
N PRO A 70 -4.98 -3.88 -20.43
CA PRO A 70 -4.59 -3.23 -21.69
C PRO A 70 -3.49 -2.19 -21.44
N ARG A 71 -2.25 -2.53 -21.80
CA ARG A 71 -1.07 -1.68 -21.66
C ARG A 71 -0.08 -1.91 -22.78
N SER A 72 0.75 -0.89 -23.03
CA SER A 72 1.87 -1.00 -23.94
C SER A 72 2.84 -2.10 -23.51
N PHE A 73 3.60 -2.62 -24.46
CA PHE A 73 4.67 -3.60 -24.20
C PHE A 73 5.68 -3.06 -23.17
N LEU A 74 6.09 -1.80 -23.29
CA LEU A 74 7.01 -1.15 -22.35
C LEU A 74 6.47 -1.12 -20.93
N ALA A 75 5.19 -0.76 -20.75
CA ALA A 75 4.56 -0.74 -19.43
C ALA A 75 4.46 -2.14 -18.82
N ARG A 76 4.12 -3.17 -19.63
CA ARG A 76 4.07 -4.58 -19.17
C ARG A 76 5.44 -5.08 -18.75
N SER A 77 6.48 -4.84 -19.56
CA SER A 77 7.86 -5.23 -19.27
C SER A 77 8.39 -4.51 -18.03
N GLY A 78 8.16 -3.21 -17.92
CA GLY A 78 8.54 -2.44 -16.74
C GLY A 78 7.85 -2.94 -15.46
N ASN A 79 6.59 -3.39 -15.56
CA ASN A 79 5.88 -3.99 -14.42
C ASN A 79 6.38 -5.40 -14.07
N ALA A 80 6.82 -6.16 -15.06
CA ALA A 80 7.39 -7.48 -14.83
C ALA A 80 8.71 -7.39 -14.04
N ILE A 81 9.56 -6.41 -14.38
CA ILE A 81 10.88 -6.23 -13.76
C ILE A 81 10.78 -5.51 -12.39
N LEU A 82 10.02 -4.42 -12.34
CA LEU A 82 9.96 -3.55 -11.15
C LEU A 82 8.51 -3.17 -10.81
N PRO A 83 7.70 -4.08 -10.25
CA PRO A 83 6.32 -3.81 -9.85
C PRO A 83 6.24 -2.85 -8.63
N PRO A 84 5.09 -2.17 -8.47
CA PRO A 84 3.94 -2.10 -9.35
C PRO A 84 4.05 -1.03 -10.44
N ASN A 85 3.29 -1.16 -11.52
CA ASN A 85 2.88 0.00 -12.30
C ASN A 85 1.73 0.72 -11.61
N VAL A 86 1.59 2.00 -11.92
CA VAL A 86 0.55 2.84 -11.33
C VAL A 86 -0.22 3.54 -12.43
N GLU A 87 -1.53 3.68 -12.26
CA GLU A 87 -2.41 4.50 -13.09
C GLU A 87 -3.24 5.43 -12.21
N TYR A 88 -3.64 6.56 -12.78
CA TYR A 88 -4.60 7.48 -12.17
C TYR A 88 -5.87 7.49 -13.00
N HIS A 89 -6.99 7.29 -12.33
CA HIS A 89 -8.31 7.26 -12.94
C HIS A 89 -9.23 8.25 -12.25
N GLU A 90 -10.09 8.88 -13.07
CA GLU A 90 -11.21 9.71 -12.64
C GLU A 90 -12.47 9.12 -13.26
N ILE A 91 -13.42 8.75 -12.44
CA ILE A 91 -14.68 8.14 -12.88
C ILE A 91 -15.83 8.91 -12.22
N PRO A 92 -16.80 9.40 -13.00
CA PRO A 92 -18.01 9.98 -12.45
C PRO A 92 -18.87 8.89 -11.80
N VAL A 93 -19.23 9.10 -10.53
CA VAL A 93 -20.08 8.21 -9.74
C VAL A 93 -21.07 9.07 -8.97
N ALA A 94 -22.36 8.80 -9.11
CA ALA A 94 -23.43 9.47 -8.35
C ALA A 94 -23.35 11.02 -8.36
N GLY A 95 -22.95 11.61 -9.49
CA GLY A 95 -22.90 13.07 -9.66
C GLY A 95 -21.60 13.76 -9.21
N HIS A 96 -20.64 13.01 -8.68
CA HIS A 96 -19.30 13.53 -8.34
C HIS A 96 -18.18 12.70 -8.98
N ILE A 97 -16.98 13.25 -9.03
CA ILE A 97 -15.83 12.58 -9.64
C ILE A 97 -15.01 11.90 -8.55
N LEU A 98 -15.02 10.57 -8.55
CA LEU A 98 -14.11 9.79 -7.74
C LEU A 98 -12.75 9.66 -8.42
N ARG A 99 -11.70 9.87 -7.64
CA ARG A 99 -10.31 9.83 -8.09
C ARG A 99 -9.59 8.67 -7.44
N ALA A 100 -8.87 7.91 -8.23
CA ALA A 100 -8.14 6.76 -7.72
C ALA A 100 -6.74 6.64 -8.28
N LYS A 101 -5.84 6.19 -7.43
CA LYS A 101 -4.52 5.71 -7.76
C LYS A 101 -4.51 4.19 -7.69
N ILE A 102 -4.20 3.56 -8.81
CA ILE A 102 -4.33 2.12 -8.97
C ILE A 102 -2.97 1.52 -9.25
N ALA A 103 -2.54 0.63 -8.37
CA ALA A 103 -1.31 -0.13 -8.52
C ALA A 103 -1.62 -1.51 -9.09
N PHE A 104 -0.75 -2.02 -9.97
CA PHE A 104 -0.96 -3.29 -10.66
C PHE A 104 0.15 -4.27 -10.36
N VAL A 105 -0.23 -5.46 -9.95
CA VAL A 105 0.67 -6.59 -9.71
C VAL A 105 0.07 -7.87 -10.25
N THR A 106 0.91 -8.82 -10.65
CA THR A 106 0.43 -10.19 -10.86
C THR A 106 0.30 -10.90 -9.52
N LEU A 107 -0.50 -11.98 -9.47
CA LEU A 107 -0.61 -12.82 -8.28
C LEU A 107 0.75 -13.40 -7.86
N ALA A 108 1.59 -13.76 -8.83
CA ALA A 108 2.95 -14.22 -8.55
C ALA A 108 3.81 -13.14 -7.89
N GLN A 109 3.75 -11.90 -8.38
CA GLN A 109 4.42 -10.75 -7.78
C GLN A 109 3.88 -10.45 -6.37
N LEU A 110 2.56 -10.49 -6.17
CA LEU A 110 1.94 -10.31 -4.87
C LEU A 110 2.40 -11.38 -3.87
N ARG A 111 2.43 -12.65 -4.29
CA ARG A 111 2.96 -13.76 -3.48
C ARG A 111 4.42 -13.53 -3.09
N HIS A 112 5.26 -13.10 -4.02
CA HIS A 112 6.67 -12.80 -3.73
C HIS A 112 6.81 -11.62 -2.75
N GLN A 113 6.14 -10.51 -3.04
CA GLN A 113 6.27 -9.24 -2.29
C GLN A 113 5.63 -9.27 -0.89
N THR A 114 4.74 -10.22 -0.62
CA THR A 114 4.18 -10.44 0.73
C THR A 114 5.02 -11.41 1.57
N GLY A 115 6.04 -12.03 0.99
CA GLY A 115 6.89 -13.00 1.67
C GLY A 115 8.02 -12.38 2.49
N PHE A 116 8.51 -13.14 3.46
CA PHE A 116 9.59 -12.72 4.37
C PHE A 116 10.95 -12.55 3.68
N SER A 117 11.20 -13.21 2.56
CA SER A 117 12.46 -13.15 1.82
C SER A 117 12.62 -11.89 0.95
N THR A 118 11.52 -11.17 0.66
CA THR A 118 11.59 -9.97 -0.20
C THR A 118 12.45 -8.87 0.43
N LEU A 119 13.22 -8.16 -0.41
CA LEU A 119 13.97 -6.97 0.00
C LEU A 119 13.06 -5.74 0.13
N ASP A 120 11.97 -5.72 -0.64
CA ASP A 120 11.03 -4.61 -0.66
C ASP A 120 10.07 -4.66 0.52
N THR A 121 10.01 -3.58 1.30
CA THR A 121 9.10 -3.47 2.43
C THR A 121 7.72 -2.99 2.03
N THR A 122 7.57 -2.36 0.87
CA THR A 122 6.40 -1.56 0.49
C THR A 122 5.09 -2.37 0.49
N VAL A 123 5.10 -3.58 -0.07
CA VAL A 123 3.87 -4.34 -0.29
C VAL A 123 3.42 -5.06 0.97
N TRP A 124 4.31 -5.81 1.64
CA TRP A 124 3.90 -6.50 2.87
C TRP A 124 3.58 -5.52 4.01
N ALA A 125 4.31 -4.40 4.15
CA ALA A 125 3.98 -3.39 5.17
C ALA A 125 2.64 -2.69 4.90
N ARG A 126 2.28 -2.52 3.62
CA ARG A 126 0.98 -1.96 3.23
C ARG A 126 -0.15 -2.94 3.48
N PHE A 127 0.02 -4.20 3.09
CA PHE A 127 -1.00 -5.23 3.22
C PHE A 127 -1.05 -5.90 4.60
N SER A 128 -0.14 -5.54 5.51
CA SER A 128 -0.31 -5.84 6.94
C SER A 128 -1.28 -4.87 7.65
N GLN A 129 -1.66 -3.76 7.00
CA GLN A 129 -2.72 -2.86 7.44
C GLN A 129 -4.08 -3.37 6.96
N PRO A 130 -5.20 -2.86 7.52
CA PRO A 130 -6.54 -3.22 7.06
C PRO A 130 -6.73 -2.94 5.57
N VAL A 131 -7.32 -3.88 4.86
CA VAL A 131 -7.66 -3.78 3.44
C VAL A 131 -9.01 -4.41 3.18
N ARG A 132 -9.62 -4.13 2.03
CA ARG A 132 -10.91 -4.72 1.60
C ARG A 132 -10.78 -5.32 0.21
N LEU A 133 -11.40 -6.46 0.02
CA LEU A 133 -11.51 -7.12 -1.28
C LEU A 133 -12.82 -6.65 -1.93
N VAL A 134 -12.74 -5.60 -2.76
CA VAL A 134 -13.93 -4.95 -3.32
C VAL A 134 -14.53 -5.74 -4.47
N TRP A 135 -13.68 -6.38 -5.26
CA TRP A 135 -14.09 -7.21 -6.38
C TRP A 135 -13.17 -8.40 -6.55
N VAL A 136 -13.74 -9.49 -6.98
CA VAL A 136 -13.01 -10.75 -7.19
C VAL A 136 -13.69 -11.54 -8.30
N ARG A 137 -12.88 -12.15 -9.17
CA ARG A 137 -13.35 -12.89 -10.33
C ARG A 137 -14.03 -14.22 -9.96
N ASP A 138 -13.43 -14.95 -9.03
CA ASP A 138 -13.88 -16.30 -8.64
C ASP A 138 -13.41 -16.67 -7.22
N LYS A 139 -13.90 -17.81 -6.71
CA LYS A 139 -13.57 -18.32 -5.37
C LYS A 139 -12.08 -18.66 -5.20
N GLN A 140 -11.39 -19.06 -6.28
CA GLN A 140 -9.96 -19.38 -6.24
C GLN A 140 -9.16 -18.10 -6.07
N ALA A 141 -9.55 -17.02 -6.73
CA ALA A 141 -8.94 -15.70 -6.56
C ALA A 141 -9.11 -15.18 -5.12
N VAL A 142 -10.29 -15.38 -4.49
CA VAL A 142 -10.49 -15.05 -3.07
C VAL A 142 -9.45 -15.76 -2.21
N SER A 143 -9.36 -17.08 -2.31
CA SER A 143 -8.43 -17.89 -1.50
C SER A 143 -6.97 -17.47 -1.72
N ALA A 144 -6.59 -17.25 -2.98
CA ALA A 144 -5.21 -16.86 -3.34
C ALA A 144 -4.83 -15.48 -2.77
N VAL A 145 -5.75 -14.50 -2.84
CA VAL A 145 -5.52 -13.16 -2.29
C VAL A 145 -5.52 -13.20 -0.76
N CYS A 146 -6.47 -13.89 -0.12
CA CYS A 146 -6.49 -14.07 1.33
C CYS A 146 -5.16 -14.64 1.85
N THR A 147 -4.63 -15.67 1.18
CA THR A 147 -3.32 -16.25 1.52
C THR A 147 -2.20 -15.23 1.42
N CYS A 148 -2.18 -14.38 0.38
CA CYS A 148 -1.18 -13.34 0.24
C CYS A 148 -1.28 -12.28 1.34
N ILE A 149 -2.50 -11.85 1.70
CA ILE A 149 -2.71 -10.85 2.76
C ILE A 149 -2.33 -11.44 4.12
N ALA A 150 -2.78 -12.64 4.45
CA ALA A 150 -2.37 -13.32 5.69
C ALA A 150 -0.84 -13.42 5.78
N ARG A 151 -0.17 -13.80 4.69
CA ARG A 151 1.30 -13.85 4.62
C ARG A 151 1.95 -12.49 4.83
N ALA A 152 1.36 -11.40 4.34
CA ALA A 152 1.85 -10.05 4.58
C ALA A 152 1.78 -9.68 6.07
N VAL A 153 0.68 -10.01 6.74
CA VAL A 153 0.49 -9.77 8.17
C VAL A 153 1.49 -10.58 8.99
N VAL A 154 1.67 -11.88 8.67
CA VAL A 154 2.66 -12.75 9.32
C VAL A 154 4.09 -12.25 9.08
N THR A 155 4.42 -11.83 7.87
CA THR A 155 5.74 -11.24 7.56
C THR A 155 5.99 -9.99 8.39
N ALA A 156 5.01 -9.10 8.46
CA ALA A 156 5.09 -7.86 9.24
C ALA A 156 5.23 -8.14 10.73
N SER A 157 4.44 -9.07 11.29
CA SER A 157 4.50 -9.43 12.72
C SER A 157 5.86 -10.01 13.12
N ARG A 158 6.47 -10.82 12.24
CA ARG A 158 7.82 -11.35 12.46
C ARG A 158 8.88 -10.24 12.51
N TRP A 159 8.76 -9.22 11.66
CA TRP A 159 9.60 -8.03 11.74
C TRP A 159 9.28 -7.19 12.97
N ALA A 160 8.01 -7.10 13.38
CA ALA A 160 7.61 -6.44 14.62
C ALA A 160 8.26 -7.08 15.84
N ALA A 161 8.32 -8.42 15.92
CA ALA A 161 9.02 -9.14 16.98
C ALA A 161 10.51 -8.74 17.08
N PHE A 162 11.18 -8.61 15.94
CA PHE A 162 12.61 -8.24 15.90
C PHE A 162 12.85 -6.76 16.25
N MET A 163 11.95 -5.86 15.83
CA MET A 163 12.11 -4.40 15.95
C MET A 163 11.52 -3.79 17.21
N GLY A 164 10.65 -4.54 17.87
CA GLY A 164 9.94 -4.09 19.04
C GLY A 164 10.82 -3.94 20.27
N PRO A 165 10.20 -3.66 21.43
CA PRO A 165 10.93 -3.44 22.68
C PRO A 165 11.79 -4.65 23.06
N VAL A 166 13.06 -4.42 23.37
CA VAL A 166 14.04 -5.48 23.70
C VAL A 166 13.66 -6.23 24.98
N HIS A 167 13.07 -5.53 25.94
CA HIS A 167 12.65 -6.08 27.24
C HIS A 167 11.19 -6.56 27.25
N GLY A 168 10.58 -6.67 26.06
CA GLY A 168 9.17 -6.99 25.94
C GLY A 168 8.25 -5.77 26.05
N GLY A 169 6.97 -5.97 25.73
CA GLY A 169 5.96 -4.91 25.77
C GLY A 169 4.58 -5.42 25.35
N ASP A 170 3.64 -4.52 25.25
CA ASP A 170 2.30 -4.82 24.71
C ASP A 170 2.32 -5.03 23.19
N ALA A 171 1.28 -5.66 22.68
CA ALA A 171 1.17 -5.95 21.25
C ALA A 171 1.27 -4.70 20.36
N LEU A 172 0.73 -3.58 20.79
CA LEU A 172 0.70 -2.34 20.00
C LEU A 172 2.09 -1.73 19.87
N SER A 173 2.92 -1.85 20.91
CA SER A 173 4.31 -1.34 20.91
C SER A 173 5.15 -2.00 19.82
N PHE A 174 4.99 -3.32 19.58
CA PHE A 174 5.67 -4.06 18.52
C PHE A 174 5.26 -3.56 17.12
N TRP A 175 3.97 -3.38 16.87
CA TRP A 175 3.48 -2.87 15.60
C TRP A 175 3.89 -1.41 15.35
N LYS A 176 3.86 -0.56 16.39
CA LYS A 176 4.32 0.83 16.28
C LYS A 176 5.81 0.90 15.90
N ALA A 177 6.66 0.12 16.57
CA ALA A 177 8.08 0.04 16.25
C ALA A 177 8.34 -0.42 14.81
N LEU A 178 7.61 -1.44 14.33
CA LEU A 178 7.67 -1.91 12.95
C LEU A 178 7.36 -0.78 11.95
N TYR A 179 6.19 -0.15 12.09
CA TYR A 179 5.78 0.87 11.12
C TYR A 179 6.69 2.09 11.12
N GLN A 180 7.18 2.52 12.28
CA GLN A 180 8.20 3.58 12.34
C GLN A 180 9.46 3.22 11.54
N LYS A 181 9.97 1.99 11.67
CA LYS A 181 11.15 1.51 10.93
C LYS A 181 10.89 1.36 9.44
N THR A 182 9.71 0.85 9.02
CA THR A 182 9.37 0.74 7.60
C THR A 182 9.25 2.11 6.92
N TYR A 183 8.70 3.11 7.62
CA TYR A 183 8.64 4.48 7.09
C TYR A 183 10.02 5.11 6.87
N GLN A 184 11.00 4.77 7.69
CA GLN A 184 12.39 5.25 7.54
C GLN A 184 13.11 4.63 6.34
N THR A 185 12.73 3.41 5.93
CA THR A 185 13.34 2.71 4.78
C THR A 185 12.83 3.19 3.43
N GLU A 186 11.65 3.82 3.39
CA GLU A 186 11.02 4.29 2.16
C GLU A 186 11.23 5.81 1.96
N LEU A 187 11.18 6.25 0.69
CA LEU A 187 11.10 7.67 0.34
C LEU A 187 9.66 8.14 0.55
N ARG A 188 9.31 8.49 1.78
CA ARG A 188 8.01 9.09 2.08
C ARG A 188 8.18 10.55 2.46
N VAL A 189 7.34 11.42 1.87
CA VAL A 189 7.25 12.85 2.21
C VAL A 189 6.59 13.03 3.60
N GLU A 190 5.93 12.00 4.08
CA GLU A 190 5.17 11.99 5.32
C GLU A 190 6.07 11.69 6.53
N LYS A 191 5.83 12.42 7.64
CA LYS A 191 6.60 12.26 8.87
C LYS A 191 6.47 10.84 9.45
N ALA A 192 7.51 10.33 10.08
CA ALA A 192 7.57 9.02 10.77
C ALA A 192 6.46 8.84 11.85
N SER A 193 5.91 9.95 12.37
CA SER A 193 4.79 9.94 13.32
C SER A 193 3.50 9.31 12.77
N ARG A 194 3.30 9.26 11.45
CA ARG A 194 2.14 8.56 10.85
C ARG A 194 2.17 7.05 11.03
N GLY A 195 3.34 6.45 11.24
CA GLY A 195 3.45 5.03 11.53
C GLY A 195 2.73 4.62 12.82
N ALA A 196 2.81 5.46 13.85
CA ALA A 196 2.10 5.24 15.12
C ALA A 196 0.57 5.38 14.94
N GLY A 197 0.11 6.39 14.20
CA GLY A 197 -1.31 6.62 13.94
C GLY A 197 -2.04 5.47 13.21
N ILE A 198 -1.31 4.66 12.43
CA ILE A 198 -1.88 3.46 11.80
C ILE A 198 -2.35 2.45 12.85
N VAL A 199 -1.55 2.21 13.88
CA VAL A 199 -1.86 1.26 14.95
C VAL A 199 -2.97 1.80 15.84
N GLU A 200 -2.94 3.09 16.12
CA GLU A 200 -3.93 3.78 16.95
C GLU A 200 -5.33 3.83 16.34
N THR A 201 -5.43 3.78 15.01
CA THR A 201 -6.74 3.71 14.33
C THR A 201 -7.43 2.35 14.53
N TYR A 202 -6.69 1.25 14.70
CA TYR A 202 -7.22 -0.10 14.82
C TYR A 202 -6.55 -0.89 15.97
N PRO A 203 -6.55 -0.39 17.21
CA PRO A 203 -5.75 -0.96 18.28
C PRO A 203 -6.15 -2.41 18.59
N ARG A 204 -7.44 -2.70 18.60
CA ARG A 204 -7.97 -4.05 18.86
C ARG A 204 -7.46 -5.05 17.82
N ARG A 205 -7.51 -4.69 16.52
CA ARG A 205 -7.00 -5.55 15.45
C ARG A 205 -5.54 -5.93 15.65
N TYR A 206 -4.71 -4.97 15.96
CA TYR A 206 -3.28 -5.19 16.15
C TYR A 206 -2.96 -5.98 17.42
N ALA A 207 -3.74 -5.79 18.48
CA ALA A 207 -3.63 -6.60 19.68
C ALA A 207 -4.03 -8.07 19.43
N GLU A 208 -5.15 -8.30 18.75
CA GLU A 208 -5.66 -9.63 18.45
C GLU A 208 -4.79 -10.42 17.47
N LEU A 209 -4.11 -9.75 16.51
CA LEU A 209 -3.35 -10.41 15.44
C LEU A 209 -1.92 -10.77 15.83
N LEU A 210 -1.29 -10.13 16.82
CA LEU A 210 0.15 -10.29 17.04
C LEU A 210 0.53 -11.72 17.40
N VAL A 211 -0.11 -12.28 18.43
CA VAL A 211 0.23 -13.64 18.93
C VAL A 211 -0.07 -14.71 17.88
N PRO A 212 -1.27 -14.79 17.28
CA PRO A 212 -1.51 -15.76 16.20
C PRO A 212 -0.56 -15.65 15.02
N CYS A 213 -0.12 -14.42 14.69
CA CYS A 213 0.85 -14.21 13.62
C CYS A 213 2.27 -14.65 14.02
N TRP A 214 2.68 -14.48 15.29
CA TRP A 214 3.96 -14.97 15.77
C TRP A 214 4.00 -16.50 15.80
N GLU A 215 2.94 -17.15 16.24
CA GLU A 215 2.79 -18.60 16.19
C GLU A 215 2.91 -19.11 14.74
N ALA A 216 2.16 -18.50 13.81
CA ALA A 216 2.23 -18.84 12.38
C ALA A 216 3.61 -18.57 11.76
N ALA A 217 4.36 -17.59 12.29
CA ALA A 217 5.72 -17.26 11.86
C ALA A 217 6.80 -18.14 12.52
N GLY A 218 6.45 -18.97 13.51
CA GLY A 218 7.39 -19.73 14.32
C GLY A 218 8.29 -18.87 15.21
N VAL A 219 7.80 -17.69 15.63
CA VAL A 219 8.50 -16.83 16.58
C VAL A 219 8.30 -17.39 17.98
N LYS A 220 9.38 -17.71 18.66
CA LYS A 220 9.33 -18.11 20.09
C LYS A 220 9.17 -16.86 20.93
N PHE A 221 8.29 -16.89 21.93
CA PHE A 221 8.06 -15.78 22.85
C PHE A 221 7.60 -16.29 24.22
N THR A 222 7.79 -15.47 25.25
CA THR A 222 7.18 -15.63 26.56
C THR A 222 6.10 -14.59 26.74
N GLN A 223 5.08 -14.91 27.54
CA GLN A 223 3.98 -14.01 27.86
C GLN A 223 3.80 -13.93 29.38
N ALA A 224 3.75 -12.71 29.92
CA ALA A 224 3.47 -12.43 31.31
C ALA A 224 2.41 -11.32 31.40
N GLY A 225 1.17 -11.70 31.71
CA GLY A 225 0.02 -10.80 31.59
C GLY A 225 -0.16 -10.34 30.15
N GLU A 226 -0.22 -9.03 29.93
CA GLU A 226 -0.27 -8.42 28.59
C GLU A 226 1.13 -8.25 27.94
N GLY A 227 2.18 -8.47 28.71
CA GLY A 227 3.57 -8.33 28.25
C GLY A 227 4.02 -9.51 27.41
N LEU A 228 4.53 -9.24 26.23
CA LEU A 228 5.07 -10.21 25.27
C LEU A 228 6.57 -9.99 25.10
N SER A 229 7.36 -11.05 25.13
CA SER A 229 8.81 -10.98 24.97
C SER A 229 9.29 -12.02 23.96
N PRO A 230 9.64 -11.61 22.72
CA PRO A 230 10.17 -12.51 21.71
C PRO A 230 11.55 -13.05 22.10
N CYS A 231 11.73 -14.36 21.91
CA CYS A 231 12.99 -15.05 22.24
C CYS A 231 13.78 -15.32 20.95
N PHE A 232 14.86 -14.58 20.74
CA PHE A 232 15.79 -14.80 19.63
C PHE A 232 17.17 -15.17 20.17
N SER A 233 17.77 -16.22 19.63
CA SER A 233 19.20 -16.47 19.85
C SER A 233 20.05 -15.35 19.24
N ALA A 234 21.29 -15.19 19.70
CA ALA A 234 22.23 -14.22 19.15
C ALA A 234 22.42 -14.40 17.63
N GLN A 235 22.47 -15.66 17.16
CA GLN A 235 22.62 -15.97 15.75
C GLN A 235 21.37 -15.57 14.93
N GLU A 236 20.17 -15.82 15.44
CA GLU A 236 18.92 -15.41 14.77
C GLU A 236 18.82 -13.89 14.69
N ARG A 237 19.10 -13.19 15.79
CA ARG A 237 19.12 -11.73 15.84
C ARG A 237 20.11 -11.15 14.83
N HIS A 238 21.32 -11.68 14.75
CA HIS A 238 22.32 -11.25 13.78
C HIS A 238 21.86 -11.45 12.33
N LYS A 239 21.26 -12.62 11.99
CA LYS A 239 20.69 -12.90 10.66
C LYS A 239 19.56 -11.93 10.31
N LEU A 240 18.68 -11.60 11.26
CA LEU A 240 17.58 -10.65 11.05
C LEU A 240 18.12 -9.25 10.83
N GLU A 241 19.13 -8.84 11.60
CA GLU A 241 19.78 -7.54 11.45
C GLU A 241 20.43 -7.38 10.07
N GLN A 242 21.19 -8.38 9.60
CA GLN A 242 21.77 -8.36 8.25
C GLN A 242 20.70 -8.22 7.18
N LYS A 243 19.60 -9.01 7.26
CA LYS A 243 18.48 -8.92 6.36
C LYS A 243 17.81 -7.54 6.38
N TRP A 244 17.72 -6.90 7.57
CA TRP A 244 17.14 -5.56 7.66
C TRP A 244 18.06 -4.49 7.09
N ARG A 245 19.38 -4.58 7.33
CA ARG A 245 20.37 -3.68 6.72
C ARG A 245 20.28 -3.69 5.20
N LEU A 246 20.13 -4.86 4.59
CA LEU A 246 19.92 -4.96 3.13
C LEU A 246 18.64 -4.24 2.69
N ARG A 247 17.52 -4.42 3.40
CA ARG A 247 16.27 -3.71 3.09
C ARG A 247 16.41 -2.19 3.18
N THR A 248 17.10 -1.72 4.20
CA THR A 248 17.36 -0.29 4.38
C THR A 248 18.25 0.26 3.25
N ALA A 249 19.28 -0.49 2.85
CA ALA A 249 20.17 -0.10 1.77
C ALA A 249 19.47 -0.04 0.41
N PHE A 250 18.62 -1.04 0.11
CA PHE A 250 17.92 -1.12 -1.18
C PHE A 250 16.59 -0.36 -1.24
N GLY A 251 15.97 -0.01 -0.13
CA GLY A 251 14.64 0.61 -0.08
C GLY A 251 14.56 1.92 -0.85
N LYS A 252 15.44 2.87 -0.58
CA LYS A 252 15.49 4.16 -1.30
C LYS A 252 15.85 4.01 -2.78
N PRO A 253 16.93 3.27 -3.17
CA PRO A 253 17.22 3.00 -4.57
C PRO A 253 16.05 2.37 -5.35
N LEU A 254 15.36 1.39 -4.77
CA LEU A 254 14.18 0.77 -5.40
C LEU A 254 13.05 1.78 -5.61
N ASN A 255 12.81 2.66 -4.64
CA ASN A 255 11.80 3.70 -4.79
C ASN A 255 12.18 4.73 -5.86
N ILE A 256 13.45 5.12 -5.95
CA ILE A 256 13.95 6.00 -7.03
C ILE A 256 13.76 5.33 -8.39
N ALA A 257 14.16 4.06 -8.53
CA ALA A 257 13.98 3.31 -9.77
C ALA A 257 12.50 3.22 -10.18
N ARG A 258 11.58 3.02 -9.22
CA ARG A 258 10.13 3.07 -9.48
C ARG A 258 9.64 4.43 -9.93
N LEU A 259 10.16 5.52 -9.35
CA LEU A 259 9.80 6.88 -9.78
C LEU A 259 10.28 7.15 -11.20
N ILE A 260 11.52 6.75 -11.54
CA ILE A 260 12.05 6.85 -12.90
C ILE A 260 11.17 6.03 -13.86
N LYS A 261 10.88 4.76 -13.53
CA LYS A 261 9.97 3.94 -14.34
C LYS A 261 8.60 4.59 -14.50
N ALA A 262 8.02 5.13 -13.41
CA ALA A 262 6.70 5.77 -13.44
C ALA A 262 6.66 6.97 -14.41
N ALA A 263 7.76 7.70 -14.58
CA ALA A 263 7.84 8.79 -15.55
C ALA A 263 7.49 8.34 -16.99
N PHE A 264 7.73 7.07 -17.32
CA PHE A 264 7.45 6.49 -18.64
C PHE A 264 6.21 5.60 -18.70
N THR A 265 5.69 5.16 -17.55
CA THR A 265 4.65 4.14 -17.49
C THR A 265 3.40 4.57 -16.71
N PHE A 266 3.37 5.77 -16.16
CA PHE A 266 2.26 6.25 -15.33
C PHE A 266 1.15 6.84 -16.21
N THR A 267 0.16 6.03 -16.54
CA THR A 267 -1.04 6.45 -17.24
C THR A 267 -1.86 7.40 -16.38
N GLY A 268 -2.29 8.54 -16.95
CA GLY A 268 -3.01 9.60 -16.21
C GLY A 268 -2.13 10.46 -15.30
N GLY A 269 -0.81 10.30 -15.35
CA GLY A 269 0.13 11.02 -14.49
C GLY A 269 0.03 12.54 -14.60
N ALA A 270 -0.19 13.07 -15.82
CA ALA A 270 -0.39 14.52 -16.04
C ALA A 270 -1.66 15.02 -15.33
N ARG A 271 -2.77 14.30 -15.44
CA ARG A 271 -4.03 14.62 -14.73
C ARG A 271 -3.86 14.57 -13.22
N TYR A 272 -3.18 13.53 -12.72
CA TYR A 272 -2.86 13.43 -11.30
C TYR A 272 -2.03 14.63 -10.81
N ALA A 273 -1.01 15.02 -11.55
CA ALA A 273 -0.17 16.17 -11.20
C ALA A 273 -0.97 17.48 -11.20
N ALA A 274 -1.79 17.72 -12.24
CA ALA A 274 -2.65 18.89 -12.36
C ALA A 274 -3.64 19.00 -11.19
N TRP A 275 -4.36 17.91 -10.90
CA TRP A 275 -5.26 17.83 -9.76
C TRP A 275 -4.54 18.10 -8.42
N LYS A 276 -3.37 17.51 -8.24
CA LYS A 276 -2.59 17.70 -7.00
C LYS A 276 -2.12 19.14 -6.84
N ILE A 277 -1.72 19.81 -7.92
CA ILE A 277 -1.34 21.22 -7.92
C ILE A 277 -2.55 22.10 -7.58
N GLU A 278 -3.68 21.88 -8.27
CA GLU A 278 -4.91 22.61 -8.03
C GLU A 278 -5.35 22.49 -6.54
N ARG A 279 -5.34 21.28 -6.00
CA ARG A 279 -5.70 21.00 -4.61
C ARG A 279 -4.81 21.72 -3.59
N HIS A 280 -3.50 21.86 -3.86
CA HIS A 280 -2.56 22.45 -2.91
C HIS A 280 -2.36 23.96 -3.09
N SER A 281 -2.52 24.47 -4.31
CA SER A 281 -2.25 25.88 -4.64
C SER A 281 -3.48 26.66 -5.08
N GLY A 282 -4.62 26.00 -5.33
CA GLY A 282 -5.80 26.62 -5.93
C GLY A 282 -5.63 26.98 -7.42
N ILE A 283 -4.47 26.73 -8.02
CA ILE A 283 -4.17 27.11 -9.41
C ILE A 283 -4.61 25.99 -10.36
N LYS A 284 -5.61 26.26 -11.21
CA LYS A 284 -6.03 25.33 -12.27
C LYS A 284 -4.95 25.19 -13.34
N VAL A 285 -4.61 23.97 -13.67
CA VAL A 285 -3.65 23.62 -14.71
C VAL A 285 -4.42 23.06 -15.92
N PRO A 286 -4.62 23.86 -16.99
CA PRO A 286 -5.27 23.36 -18.20
C PRO A 286 -4.35 22.34 -18.87
N LEU A 287 -4.87 21.12 -19.08
CA LEU A 287 -4.16 20.06 -19.78
C LEU A 287 -4.65 19.96 -21.22
N THR A 288 -3.67 19.92 -22.14
CA THR A 288 -3.95 19.58 -23.56
C THR A 288 -3.74 18.08 -23.79
N PRO A 289 -4.35 17.47 -24.83
CA PRO A 289 -4.09 16.08 -25.18
C PRO A 289 -2.60 15.75 -25.45
N PHE A 290 -1.85 16.74 -25.92
CA PHE A 290 -0.39 16.60 -26.09
C PHE A 290 0.34 16.52 -24.75
N MET A 291 -0.03 17.34 -23.77
CA MET A 291 0.56 17.31 -22.43
C MET A 291 0.24 15.98 -21.71
N GLU A 292 -0.95 15.42 -21.92
CA GLU A 292 -1.30 14.12 -21.36
C GLU A 292 -0.47 12.97 -21.94
N LYS A 293 -0.18 13.03 -23.25
CA LYS A 293 0.67 12.02 -23.94
C LYS A 293 2.15 12.17 -23.65
N HIS A 294 2.62 13.40 -23.42
CA HIS A 294 4.05 13.73 -23.26
C HIS A 294 4.36 14.48 -21.96
N PRO A 295 4.01 13.89 -20.79
CA PRO A 295 4.10 14.58 -19.50
C PRO A 295 5.54 14.98 -19.12
N LEU A 296 6.55 14.26 -19.60
CA LEU A 296 7.96 14.59 -19.34
C LEU A 296 8.42 15.83 -20.12
N ILE A 297 7.98 15.98 -21.36
CA ILE A 297 8.36 17.13 -22.22
C ILE A 297 7.67 18.40 -21.70
N CYS A 298 6.39 18.30 -21.35
CA CYS A 298 5.60 19.45 -20.94
C CYS A 298 5.70 19.76 -19.44
N GLY A 299 6.11 18.80 -18.62
CA GLY A 299 6.15 18.93 -17.17
C GLY A 299 7.19 19.94 -16.70
N VAL A 300 8.38 19.97 -17.29
CA VAL A 300 9.45 20.88 -16.87
C VAL A 300 9.07 22.35 -17.12
N PRO A 301 8.63 22.77 -18.32
CA PRO A 301 8.16 24.13 -18.56
C PRO A 301 6.95 24.52 -17.68
N LEU A 302 6.07 23.57 -17.45
CA LEU A 302 4.90 23.78 -16.57
C LEU A 302 5.34 24.03 -15.12
N LEU A 303 6.25 23.25 -14.58
CA LEU A 303 6.79 23.43 -13.23
C LEU A 303 7.48 24.76 -13.06
N ILE A 304 8.22 25.24 -14.04
CA ILE A 304 8.88 26.56 -14.03
C ILE A 304 7.81 27.66 -13.97
N ARG A 305 6.77 27.60 -14.81
CA ARG A 305 5.67 28.57 -14.81
C ARG A 305 4.89 28.58 -13.48
N LEU A 306 4.66 27.42 -12.90
CA LEU A 306 3.98 27.29 -11.61
C LEU A 306 4.83 27.81 -10.47
N TRP A 307 6.14 27.60 -10.52
CA TRP A 307 7.09 28.17 -9.56
C TRP A 307 7.08 29.71 -9.62
N GLN A 308 7.12 30.28 -10.83
CA GLN A 308 7.02 31.73 -11.05
C GLN A 308 5.68 32.30 -10.55
N LYS A 309 4.58 31.52 -10.60
CA LYS A 309 3.27 31.92 -10.07
C LYS A 309 3.11 31.66 -8.56
N GLY A 310 4.16 31.25 -7.86
CA GLY A 310 4.13 31.02 -6.42
C GLY A 310 3.40 29.74 -5.97
N ALA A 311 3.10 28.82 -6.88
CA ALA A 311 2.36 27.58 -6.59
C ALA A 311 3.03 26.69 -5.53
N PHE A 312 4.32 26.88 -5.27
CA PHE A 312 5.11 26.11 -4.31
C PHE A 312 5.47 26.90 -3.04
N GLN A 313 5.04 28.17 -2.94
CA GLN A 313 5.20 28.93 -1.70
C GLN A 313 4.22 28.35 -0.69
N ARG A 314 4.73 27.81 0.43
CA ARG A 314 3.90 27.39 1.57
C ARG A 314 3.03 28.57 1.99
N ASN A 315 1.72 28.44 1.89
CA ASN A 315 0.81 29.28 2.67
C ASN A 315 1.08 28.98 4.15
N VAL A 316 1.99 29.78 4.75
CA VAL A 316 2.05 29.97 6.19
C VAL A 316 0.84 30.87 6.49
N ARG A 317 -0.33 30.29 6.65
CA ARG A 317 -1.46 30.95 7.29
C ARG A 317 -1.89 30.07 8.44
N SER A 318 -1.59 30.61 9.61
CA SER A 318 -2.09 30.45 10.99
C SER A 318 -3.07 29.29 11.24
#